data_2129a50db106efca15f9ebbcd39d60e8
#
_entry.id   2129a50db106efca15f9ebbcd39d60e8
#
_cell.length_a   1.000
_cell.length_b   1.000
_cell.length_c   1.000
_cell.angle_alpha   90.00
_cell.angle_beta   90.00
_cell.angle_gamma   90.00
#
_symmetry.space_group_name_H-M   'P 1'
#
loop_
_entity.id
_entity.type
_entity.pdbx_description
1 polymer ?
#
loop_
_entity_poly.entity_id
_entity_poly.type
_entity_poly.pdbx_seq_one_letter_code
_entity_poly.pdbx_strand_id
1 'polypeptide(L)'
;MAAENLVARMSGHWSPKHQSAIHSQIFADEVTKRSNGRLTIQFFPSKQLFGIREVMGAITSGAVELGGVVGVVSFPPINKNFNVASYPGLFSSYEQQRNFFKESDAGSKIWDDLTTKSNSKLIMYNPVGPVMTFSSARELTGVDVMKGLKARALLKSERPMWDAFEANTVSLPTGEVYTALQTGMIDTINSPPGSIEAYSWWEYLNYAQKPYQYFADAYIMANKDWFDSLPADLQELVMEVGAEVGELATNTILDAGESTLTKFVERGGIVTTLSGAEKAKFDAMMTEKVMPAMADMFDKDVLLAAEAYA
;
A
#
# COMPACT_ATOMS: atom_id res chain seq x y z
N MET A 1 25.79 -35.37 1.06
CA MET A 1 26.11 -34.06 0.47
C MET A 1 25.68 -33.02 1.48
N ALA A 2 26.53 -32.08 1.86
CA ALA A 2 26.10 -30.95 2.72
C ALA A 2 24.99 -30.22 1.97
N ALA A 3 23.89 -29.95 2.66
CA ALA A 3 22.80 -29.12 2.08
C ALA A 3 23.38 -27.74 1.73
N GLU A 4 23.23 -27.35 0.49
CA GLU A 4 23.67 -26.01 0.04
C GLU A 4 22.83 -24.95 0.76
N ASN A 5 23.48 -24.05 1.51
CA ASN A 5 22.78 -22.97 2.20
C ASN A 5 22.42 -21.91 1.15
N LEU A 6 21.13 -21.80 0.86
CA LEU A 6 20.59 -20.82 -0.07
C LEU A 6 20.46 -19.45 0.61
N VAL A 7 20.78 -18.39 -0.10
CA VAL A 7 20.62 -17.02 0.38
C VAL A 7 19.74 -16.26 -0.62
N ALA A 8 18.67 -15.64 -0.13
CA ALA A 8 17.77 -14.81 -0.90
C ALA A 8 17.80 -13.37 -0.37
N ARG A 9 17.83 -12.39 -1.27
CA ARG A 9 17.72 -10.97 -0.93
C ARG A 9 16.27 -10.54 -1.05
N MET A 10 15.77 -9.86 -0.04
CA MET A 10 14.43 -9.26 -0.05
C MET A 10 14.54 -7.75 0.05
N SER A 11 14.09 -7.04 -0.99
CA SER A 11 14.08 -5.58 -1.02
C SER A 11 12.81 -5.02 -0.38
N GLY A 12 12.94 -4.00 0.49
CA GLY A 12 11.84 -3.23 1.04
C GLY A 12 12.13 -1.73 1.00
N HIS A 13 11.11 -0.93 0.67
CA HIS A 13 11.23 0.52 0.64
C HIS A 13 10.83 1.19 1.96
N TRP A 14 10.16 0.45 2.84
CA TRP A 14 9.68 0.96 4.12
C TRP A 14 10.82 1.22 5.12
N SER A 15 10.63 2.25 5.96
CA SER A 15 11.43 2.45 7.17
C SER A 15 11.33 1.22 8.08
N PRO A 16 12.39 0.83 8.81
CA PRO A 16 12.35 -0.30 9.75
C PRO A 16 11.27 -0.17 10.84
N LYS A 17 10.80 1.05 11.11
CA LYS A 17 9.71 1.32 12.07
C LYS A 17 8.31 1.11 11.48
N HIS A 18 8.18 0.96 10.17
CA HIS A 18 6.90 0.76 9.51
C HIS A 18 6.40 -0.67 9.72
N GLN A 19 5.10 -0.86 10.00
CA GLN A 19 4.52 -2.18 10.24
C GLN A 19 4.83 -3.18 9.13
N SER A 20 4.70 -2.75 7.85
CA SER A 20 5.02 -3.63 6.73
C SER A 20 6.50 -4.05 6.68
N ALA A 21 7.45 -3.23 7.19
CA ALA A 21 8.84 -3.63 7.32
C ALA A 21 9.04 -4.60 8.49
N ILE A 22 8.35 -4.39 9.60
CA ILE A 22 8.38 -5.28 10.77
C ILE A 22 7.88 -6.67 10.38
N HIS A 23 6.74 -6.77 9.71
CA HIS A 23 6.20 -8.04 9.24
C HIS A 23 7.11 -8.70 8.18
N SER A 24 7.73 -7.91 7.30
CA SER A 24 8.73 -8.43 6.34
C SER A 24 9.94 -9.04 7.05
N GLN A 25 10.42 -8.40 8.12
CA GLN A 25 11.52 -8.94 8.92
C GLN A 25 11.12 -10.22 9.65
N ILE A 26 9.92 -10.26 10.27
CA ILE A 26 9.39 -11.46 10.92
C ILE A 26 9.31 -12.62 9.92
N PHE A 27 8.81 -12.38 8.71
CA PHE A 27 8.77 -13.38 7.64
C PHE A 27 10.17 -13.91 7.32
N ALA A 28 11.14 -13.02 7.11
CA ALA A 28 12.53 -13.41 6.79
C ALA A 28 13.18 -14.24 7.90
N ASP A 29 12.98 -13.83 9.16
CA ASP A 29 13.54 -14.50 10.32
C ASP A 29 12.92 -15.89 10.54
N GLU A 30 11.59 -16.00 10.42
CA GLU A 30 10.89 -17.28 10.60
C GLU A 30 11.22 -18.29 9.49
N VAL A 31 11.32 -17.88 8.22
CA VAL A 31 11.78 -18.76 7.13
C VAL A 31 13.21 -19.24 7.41
N THR A 32 14.10 -18.34 7.77
CA THR A 32 15.50 -18.68 8.07
C THR A 32 15.60 -19.67 9.24
N LYS A 33 14.88 -19.41 10.32
CA LYS A 33 14.86 -20.23 11.53
C LYS A 33 14.25 -21.61 11.27
N ARG A 34 13.02 -21.67 10.66
CA ARG A 34 12.30 -22.94 10.44
C ARG A 34 12.97 -23.82 9.38
N SER A 35 13.71 -23.22 8.44
CA SER A 35 14.53 -24.00 7.48
C SER A 35 15.83 -24.55 8.10
N ASN A 36 16.11 -24.27 9.38
CA ASN A 36 17.41 -24.53 10.02
C ASN A 36 18.60 -23.93 9.26
N GLY A 37 18.42 -22.73 8.68
CA GLY A 37 19.42 -22.01 7.91
C GLY A 37 19.65 -22.54 6.49
N ARG A 38 18.85 -23.51 6.01
CA ARG A 38 18.94 -23.99 4.62
C ARG A 38 18.53 -22.92 3.62
N LEU A 39 17.61 -22.01 4.01
CA LEU A 39 17.26 -20.82 3.27
C LEU A 39 17.37 -19.60 4.20
N THR A 40 18.31 -18.72 3.92
CA THR A 40 18.45 -17.45 4.63
C THR A 40 17.86 -16.32 3.80
N ILE A 41 16.87 -15.59 4.33
CA ILE A 41 16.32 -14.40 3.69
C ILE A 41 16.95 -13.17 4.33
N GLN A 42 17.69 -12.39 3.52
CA GLN A 42 18.29 -11.14 3.94
C GLN A 42 17.37 -9.99 3.55
N PHE A 43 16.74 -9.35 4.53
CA PHE A 43 15.85 -8.21 4.30
C PHE A 43 16.63 -6.89 4.27
N PHE A 44 16.41 -6.08 3.22
CA PHE A 44 17.03 -4.77 3.00
C PHE A 44 15.93 -3.69 3.00
N PRO A 45 15.65 -3.06 4.15
CA PRO A 45 14.63 -2.00 4.27
C PRO A 45 15.12 -0.66 3.70
N SER A 46 14.28 0.37 3.79
CA SER A 46 14.61 1.79 3.49
C SER A 46 15.17 2.01 2.08
N LYS A 47 14.70 1.26 1.08
CA LYS A 47 15.18 1.32 -0.32
C LYS A 47 16.69 1.10 -0.48
N GLN A 48 17.32 0.33 0.39
CA GLN A 48 18.75 0.02 0.29
C GLN A 48 19.11 -0.66 -1.03
N LEU A 49 18.18 -1.43 -1.62
CA LEU A 49 18.34 -2.04 -2.95
C LEU A 49 17.48 -1.31 -3.97
N PHE A 50 16.14 -1.33 -3.81
CA PHE A 50 15.21 -0.76 -4.78
C PHE A 50 14.12 0.06 -4.09
N GLY A 51 13.70 1.15 -4.73
CA GLY A 51 12.62 2.01 -4.28
C GLY A 51 11.23 1.45 -4.60
N ILE A 52 10.18 2.13 -4.09
CA ILE A 52 8.78 1.71 -4.22
C ILE A 52 8.31 1.50 -5.67
N ARG A 53 8.85 2.25 -6.64
CA ARG A 53 8.48 2.17 -8.07
C ARG A 53 9.36 1.19 -8.85
N GLU A 54 10.47 0.73 -8.28
CA GLU A 54 11.51 -0.06 -8.94
C GLU A 54 11.47 -1.52 -8.54
N VAL A 55 11.04 -1.81 -7.30
CA VAL A 55 11.14 -3.15 -6.70
C VAL A 55 10.42 -4.24 -7.51
N MET A 56 9.27 -3.92 -8.12
CA MET A 56 8.53 -4.91 -8.93
C MET A 56 9.32 -5.29 -10.21
N GLY A 57 9.93 -4.32 -10.88
CA GLY A 57 10.81 -4.57 -12.02
C GLY A 57 12.05 -5.37 -11.65
N ALA A 58 12.60 -5.14 -10.46
CA ALA A 58 13.74 -5.92 -9.94
C ALA A 58 13.38 -7.38 -9.66
N ILE A 59 12.17 -7.64 -9.12
CA ILE A 59 11.64 -9.00 -8.94
C ILE A 59 11.42 -9.66 -10.31
N THR A 60 10.74 -8.99 -11.23
CA THR A 60 10.47 -9.49 -12.59
C THR A 60 11.74 -9.93 -13.32
N SER A 61 12.80 -9.16 -13.21
CA SER A 61 14.09 -9.44 -13.86
C SER A 61 14.99 -10.43 -13.10
N GLY A 62 14.62 -10.84 -11.89
CA GLY A 62 15.47 -11.65 -11.02
C GLY A 62 16.67 -10.90 -10.42
N ALA A 63 16.65 -9.55 -10.43
CA ALA A 63 17.68 -8.74 -9.78
C ALA A 63 17.65 -8.87 -8.26
N VAL A 64 16.49 -9.23 -7.69
CA VAL A 64 16.31 -9.72 -6.32
C VAL A 64 15.34 -10.90 -6.31
N GLU A 65 15.51 -11.78 -5.34
CA GLU A 65 14.73 -12.98 -5.17
C GLU A 65 13.32 -12.66 -4.65
N LEU A 66 13.20 -11.70 -3.70
CA LEU A 66 11.93 -11.25 -3.11
C LEU A 66 11.88 -9.73 -3.01
N GLY A 67 10.68 -9.21 -2.86
CA GLY A 67 10.51 -7.79 -2.56
C GLY A 67 9.13 -7.45 -2.03
N GLY A 68 9.11 -6.41 -1.21
CA GLY A 68 7.89 -5.80 -0.69
C GLY A 68 7.35 -4.76 -1.67
N VAL A 69 6.19 -5.02 -2.25
CA VAL A 69 5.53 -4.15 -3.24
C VAL A 69 4.24 -3.57 -2.70
N VAL A 70 3.96 -2.32 -2.99
CA VAL A 70 2.65 -1.70 -2.74
C VAL A 70 1.79 -1.89 -3.97
N GLY A 71 0.69 -2.64 -3.84
CA GLY A 71 -0.11 -3.11 -4.97
C GLY A 71 -0.59 -1.96 -5.86
N VAL A 72 -1.21 -0.95 -5.29
CA VAL A 72 -1.72 0.24 -6.01
C VAL A 72 -0.64 1.10 -6.70
N VAL A 73 0.64 0.90 -6.34
CA VAL A 73 1.79 1.56 -7.01
C VAL A 73 2.38 0.69 -8.11
N SER A 74 2.55 -0.60 -7.82
CA SER A 74 3.38 -1.51 -8.61
C SER A 74 2.60 -2.29 -9.68
N PHE A 75 1.33 -2.58 -9.42
CA PHE A 75 0.55 -3.47 -10.28
C PHE A 75 -0.21 -2.79 -11.43
N PRO A 76 -0.74 -1.56 -11.32
CA PRO A 76 -1.44 -0.92 -12.43
C PRO A 76 -0.64 -0.78 -13.73
N PRO A 77 0.69 -0.60 -13.73
CA PRO A 77 1.48 -0.63 -14.96
C PRO A 77 1.50 -1.99 -15.68
N ILE A 78 1.23 -3.10 -14.94
CA ILE A 78 1.21 -4.47 -15.46
C ILE A 78 -0.22 -4.85 -15.86
N ASN A 79 -1.18 -4.57 -14.98
CA ASN A 79 -2.61 -4.76 -15.22
C ASN A 79 -3.38 -3.55 -14.67
N LYS A 80 -3.92 -2.71 -15.57
CA LYS A 80 -4.64 -1.48 -15.20
C LYS A 80 -5.82 -1.72 -14.26
N ASN A 81 -6.42 -2.91 -14.32
CA ASN A 81 -7.59 -3.26 -13.52
C ASN A 81 -7.29 -3.31 -12.01
N PHE A 82 -6.03 -3.40 -11.61
CA PHE A 82 -5.66 -3.28 -10.21
C PHE A 82 -5.94 -1.88 -9.62
N ASN A 83 -6.14 -0.84 -10.44
CA ASN A 83 -6.56 0.48 -9.96
C ASN A 83 -7.90 0.45 -9.20
N VAL A 84 -8.74 -0.58 -9.38
CA VAL A 84 -9.99 -0.76 -8.64
C VAL A 84 -9.75 -0.80 -7.13
N ALA A 85 -8.57 -1.27 -6.68
CA ALA A 85 -8.17 -1.27 -5.27
C ALA A 85 -8.03 0.13 -4.64
N SER A 86 -7.80 1.15 -5.46
CA SER A 86 -7.70 2.56 -5.02
C SER A 86 -8.94 3.38 -5.39
N TYR A 87 -10.03 2.74 -5.81
CA TYR A 87 -11.27 3.45 -6.11
C TYR A 87 -11.92 3.93 -4.81
N PRO A 88 -12.12 5.26 -4.65
CA PRO A 88 -12.50 5.82 -3.37
C PRO A 88 -13.88 5.31 -2.89
N GLY A 89 -13.90 4.79 -1.66
CA GLY A 89 -15.14 4.34 -1.01
C GLY A 89 -15.73 3.04 -1.55
N LEU A 90 -15.08 2.37 -2.51
CA LEU A 90 -15.56 1.09 -3.05
C LEU A 90 -15.58 0.00 -1.97
N PHE A 91 -14.44 -0.23 -1.34
CA PHE A 91 -14.34 -1.19 -0.24
C PHE A 91 -14.35 -0.46 1.10
N SER A 92 -15.11 -0.97 2.06
CA SER A 92 -15.18 -0.43 3.41
C SER A 92 -14.28 -1.17 4.41
N SER A 93 -13.65 -2.29 3.98
CA SER A 93 -12.71 -3.08 4.77
C SER A 93 -11.67 -3.80 3.91
N TYR A 94 -10.58 -4.23 4.54
CA TYR A 94 -9.61 -5.14 3.91
C TYR A 94 -10.21 -6.49 3.53
N GLU A 95 -11.17 -6.97 4.30
CA GLU A 95 -11.83 -8.24 4.03
C GLU A 95 -12.58 -8.20 2.70
N GLN A 96 -13.39 -7.16 2.47
CA GLN A 96 -14.11 -6.97 1.20
C GLN A 96 -13.15 -6.90 0.01
N GLN A 97 -12.09 -6.10 0.13
CA GLN A 97 -11.09 -5.96 -0.93
C GLN A 97 -10.37 -7.29 -1.22
N ARG A 98 -9.96 -8.02 -0.18
CA ARG A 98 -9.31 -9.33 -0.33
C ARG A 98 -10.26 -10.37 -0.94
N ASN A 99 -11.52 -10.41 -0.50
CA ASN A 99 -12.51 -11.34 -1.02
C ASN A 99 -12.76 -11.09 -2.50
N PHE A 100 -12.87 -9.83 -2.93
CA PHE A 100 -12.93 -9.51 -4.35
C PHE A 100 -11.76 -10.13 -5.13
N PHE A 101 -10.52 -9.85 -4.71
CA PHE A 101 -9.34 -10.34 -5.43
C PHE A 101 -9.14 -11.86 -5.36
N LYS A 102 -9.64 -12.53 -4.31
CA LYS A 102 -9.46 -13.96 -4.07
C LYS A 102 -10.60 -14.81 -4.63
N GLU A 103 -11.84 -14.33 -4.55
CA GLU A 103 -13.03 -15.14 -4.74
C GLU A 103 -13.78 -14.81 -6.05
N SER A 104 -13.61 -13.58 -6.59
CA SER A 104 -14.24 -13.23 -7.85
C SER A 104 -13.44 -13.73 -9.06
N ASP A 105 -14.12 -14.07 -10.14
CA ASP A 105 -13.50 -14.40 -11.43
C ASP A 105 -12.67 -13.21 -11.96
N ALA A 106 -13.14 -11.98 -11.75
CA ALA A 106 -12.44 -10.78 -12.17
C ALA A 106 -11.14 -10.58 -11.39
N GLY A 107 -11.18 -10.72 -10.06
CA GLY A 107 -10.03 -10.62 -9.19
C GLY A 107 -8.99 -11.70 -9.47
N SER A 108 -9.42 -12.95 -9.64
CA SER A 108 -8.54 -14.08 -10.01
C SER A 108 -7.84 -13.84 -11.34
N LYS A 109 -8.57 -13.37 -12.37
CA LYS A 109 -7.97 -13.02 -13.67
C LYS A 109 -6.95 -11.88 -13.58
N ILE A 110 -7.19 -10.89 -12.71
CA ILE A 110 -6.22 -9.82 -12.47
C ILE A 110 -4.92 -10.39 -11.91
N TRP A 111 -5.00 -11.28 -10.92
CA TRP A 111 -3.83 -11.93 -10.31
C TRP A 111 -3.09 -12.84 -11.28
N ASP A 112 -3.80 -13.67 -12.04
CA ASP A 112 -3.20 -14.60 -13.02
C ASP A 112 -2.43 -13.82 -14.10
N ASP A 113 -3.04 -12.76 -14.63
CA ASP A 113 -2.41 -11.90 -15.63
C ASP A 113 -1.19 -11.18 -15.06
N LEU A 114 -1.30 -10.62 -13.84
CA LEU A 114 -0.24 -9.91 -13.16
C LEU A 114 0.96 -10.82 -12.91
N THR A 115 0.75 -11.97 -12.27
CA THR A 115 1.84 -12.90 -11.90
C THR A 115 2.49 -13.51 -13.13
N THR A 116 1.72 -13.79 -14.18
CA THR A 116 2.24 -14.28 -15.47
C THR A 116 3.09 -13.24 -16.16
N LYS A 117 2.60 -12.00 -16.33
CA LYS A 117 3.33 -10.93 -17.02
C LYS A 117 4.58 -10.47 -16.28
N SER A 118 4.58 -10.57 -14.97
CA SER A 118 5.70 -10.14 -14.13
C SER A 118 6.64 -11.26 -13.70
N ASN A 119 6.46 -12.49 -14.20
CA ASN A 119 7.26 -13.65 -13.74
C ASN A 119 7.41 -13.67 -12.21
N SER A 120 6.29 -13.51 -11.51
CA SER A 120 6.31 -13.40 -10.05
C SER A 120 5.35 -14.36 -9.37
N LYS A 121 5.59 -14.61 -8.09
CA LYS A 121 4.78 -15.43 -7.20
C LYS A 121 4.38 -14.60 -5.99
N LEU A 122 3.09 -14.59 -5.66
CA LEU A 122 2.61 -14.02 -4.40
C LEU A 122 3.02 -14.94 -3.24
N ILE A 123 3.72 -14.39 -2.26
CA ILE A 123 4.20 -15.10 -1.07
C ILE A 123 3.38 -14.71 0.17
N MET A 124 3.20 -13.40 0.41
CA MET A 124 2.59 -12.91 1.63
C MET A 124 1.76 -11.65 1.36
N TYR A 125 0.58 -11.58 1.96
CA TYR A 125 -0.19 -10.34 2.07
C TYR A 125 0.36 -9.50 3.22
N ASN A 126 0.65 -8.22 2.98
CA ASN A 126 1.31 -7.35 3.94
C ASN A 126 0.66 -5.94 3.90
N PRO A 127 -0.55 -5.76 4.46
CA PRO A 127 -1.30 -4.53 4.35
C PRO A 127 -0.55 -3.31 4.91
N VAL A 128 -0.82 -2.13 4.36
CA VAL A 128 -0.15 -0.87 4.73
C VAL A 128 -1.00 -0.03 5.67
N GLY A 129 -2.31 -0.07 5.50
CA GLY A 129 -3.27 0.66 6.32
C GLY A 129 -4.34 1.39 5.49
N PRO A 130 -5.46 1.78 6.12
CA PRO A 130 -6.48 2.61 5.49
C PRO A 130 -5.92 4.00 5.22
N VAL A 131 -6.19 4.53 4.02
CA VAL A 131 -5.64 5.81 3.55
C VAL A 131 -6.60 6.95 3.88
N MET A 132 -6.06 8.01 4.45
CA MET A 132 -6.76 9.25 4.77
C MET A 132 -5.90 10.46 4.42
N THR A 133 -6.50 11.65 4.42
CA THR A 133 -5.80 12.91 4.11
C THR A 133 -5.18 13.51 5.36
N PHE A 134 -3.93 13.97 5.24
CA PHE A 134 -3.22 14.76 6.25
C PHE A 134 -2.75 16.09 5.67
N SER A 135 -2.68 17.14 6.50
CA SER A 135 -2.21 18.46 6.09
C SER A 135 -1.37 19.14 7.18
N SER A 136 -0.43 19.96 6.74
CA SER A 136 0.31 20.92 7.58
C SER A 136 -0.26 22.33 7.50
N ALA A 137 -1.03 22.62 6.45
CA ALA A 137 -1.44 23.99 6.11
C ALA A 137 -2.65 24.49 6.92
N ARG A 138 -3.67 23.65 7.06
CA ARG A 138 -4.95 24.02 7.71
C ARG A 138 -5.76 22.80 8.09
N GLU A 139 -6.70 23.00 9.01
CA GLU A 139 -7.67 21.98 9.37
C GLU A 139 -8.56 21.61 8.17
N LEU A 140 -8.81 20.31 8.01
CA LEU A 140 -9.50 19.73 6.86
C LEU A 140 -10.98 19.53 7.19
N THR A 141 -11.74 20.62 7.33
CA THR A 141 -13.14 20.64 7.79
C THR A 141 -14.16 20.32 6.71
N GLY A 142 -13.74 20.22 5.44
CA GLY A 142 -14.62 19.94 4.30
C GLY A 142 -13.85 19.94 2.98
N VAL A 143 -14.58 19.92 1.86
CA VAL A 143 -13.95 19.92 0.52
C VAL A 143 -13.43 21.31 0.12
N ASP A 144 -14.10 22.38 0.53
CA ASP A 144 -13.76 23.74 0.10
C ASP A 144 -12.38 24.19 0.63
N VAL A 145 -11.94 23.64 1.78
CA VAL A 145 -10.62 23.94 2.35
C VAL A 145 -9.47 23.24 1.63
N MET A 146 -9.76 22.29 0.74
CA MET A 146 -8.73 21.58 -0.05
C MET A 146 -8.18 22.43 -1.19
N LYS A 147 -8.93 23.45 -1.64
CA LYS A 147 -8.54 24.30 -2.78
C LYS A 147 -7.20 24.98 -2.54
N GLY A 148 -6.32 24.85 -3.53
CA GLY A 148 -5.00 25.46 -3.56
C GLY A 148 -3.95 24.80 -2.65
N LEU A 149 -4.29 23.72 -1.91
CA LEU A 149 -3.31 22.92 -1.18
C LEU A 149 -2.28 22.34 -2.15
N LYS A 150 -1.04 22.20 -1.69
CA LYS A 150 0.04 21.54 -2.43
C LYS A 150 0.03 20.06 -2.04
N ALA A 151 -0.67 19.27 -2.83
CA ALA A 151 -0.94 17.88 -2.52
C ALA A 151 0.10 16.94 -3.16
N ARG A 152 0.58 15.97 -2.38
CA ARG A 152 1.32 14.87 -2.95
C ARG A 152 0.39 13.92 -3.68
N ALA A 153 0.68 13.58 -4.93
CA ALA A 153 0.08 12.49 -5.67
C ALA A 153 1.10 11.34 -5.82
N LEU A 154 0.97 10.28 -5.02
CA LEU A 154 1.79 9.06 -5.17
C LEU A 154 1.31 8.26 -6.38
N LEU A 155 0.01 8.14 -6.54
CA LEU A 155 -0.68 7.34 -7.53
C LEU A 155 -1.26 8.23 -8.63
N LYS A 156 -1.34 7.70 -9.85
CA LYS A 156 -2.11 8.33 -10.91
C LYS A 156 -3.60 8.38 -10.58
N SER A 157 -4.11 7.36 -9.88
CA SER A 157 -5.50 7.25 -9.41
C SER A 157 -5.91 8.26 -8.33
N GLU A 158 -4.96 8.89 -7.63
CA GLU A 158 -5.24 9.98 -6.68
C GLU A 158 -5.48 11.32 -7.36
N ARG A 159 -4.99 11.48 -8.59
CA ARG A 159 -5.04 12.77 -9.31
C ARG A 159 -6.46 13.29 -9.54
N PRO A 160 -7.44 12.47 -10.00
CA PRO A 160 -8.82 12.92 -10.15
C PRO A 160 -9.42 13.53 -8.89
N MET A 161 -9.09 12.98 -7.72
CA MET A 161 -9.56 13.52 -6.45
C MET A 161 -8.93 14.90 -6.15
N TRP A 162 -7.62 15.04 -6.30
CA TRP A 162 -6.94 16.32 -6.08
C TRP A 162 -7.37 17.38 -7.07
N ASP A 163 -7.59 17.01 -8.35
CA ASP A 163 -8.09 17.91 -9.39
C ASP A 163 -9.53 18.36 -9.06
N ALA A 164 -10.40 17.46 -8.57
CA ALA A 164 -11.75 17.78 -8.14
C ALA A 164 -11.76 18.74 -6.95
N PHE A 165 -10.77 18.66 -6.05
CA PHE A 165 -10.58 19.57 -4.93
C PHE A 165 -9.86 20.87 -5.30
N GLU A 166 -9.50 21.08 -6.57
CA GLU A 166 -8.71 22.23 -7.05
C GLU A 166 -7.37 22.38 -6.28
N ALA A 167 -6.76 21.28 -5.89
CA ALA A 167 -5.44 21.23 -5.26
C ALA A 167 -4.32 21.20 -6.31
N ASN A 168 -3.14 21.70 -5.96
CA ASN A 168 -1.96 21.66 -6.80
C ASN A 168 -1.16 20.39 -6.53
N THR A 169 -1.02 19.49 -7.51
CA THR A 169 -0.40 18.19 -7.29
C THR A 169 1.07 18.14 -7.64
N VAL A 170 1.87 17.48 -6.78
CA VAL A 170 3.27 17.14 -7.01
C VAL A 170 3.44 15.62 -6.89
N SER A 171 4.04 14.97 -7.89
CA SER A 171 4.31 13.53 -7.83
C SER A 171 5.65 13.25 -7.15
N LEU A 172 5.59 12.63 -5.97
CA LEU A 172 6.77 12.33 -5.17
C LEU A 172 6.73 10.87 -4.66
N PRO A 173 7.86 10.14 -4.71
CA PRO A 173 7.99 8.85 -4.02
C PRO A 173 8.05 9.05 -2.50
N THR A 174 7.73 7.99 -1.75
CA THR A 174 7.63 8.03 -0.27
C THR A 174 8.89 8.57 0.41
N GLY A 175 10.08 8.25 -0.09
CA GLY A 175 11.35 8.66 0.52
C GLY A 175 11.67 10.16 0.40
N GLU A 176 10.89 10.94 -0.37
CA GLU A 176 11.11 12.39 -0.56
C GLU A 176 10.11 13.24 0.23
N VAL A 177 9.08 12.61 0.81
CA VAL A 177 7.96 13.32 1.46
C VAL A 177 8.42 14.15 2.65
N TYR A 178 9.31 13.64 3.51
CA TYR A 178 9.79 14.37 4.69
C TYR A 178 10.42 15.72 4.30
N THR A 179 11.34 15.69 3.33
CA THR A 179 12.01 16.92 2.84
C THR A 179 11.01 17.83 2.12
N ALA A 180 10.06 17.28 1.36
CA ALA A 180 9.05 18.08 0.68
C ALA A 180 8.09 18.78 1.64
N LEU A 181 7.71 18.15 2.76
CA LEU A 181 6.96 18.78 3.86
C LEU A 181 7.81 19.85 4.56
N GLN A 182 9.06 19.53 4.89
CA GLN A 182 9.99 20.46 5.57
C GLN A 182 10.20 21.74 4.77
N THR A 183 10.34 21.64 3.46
CA THR A 183 10.58 22.79 2.57
C THR A 183 9.29 23.50 2.12
N GLY A 184 8.11 22.96 2.49
CA GLY A 184 6.83 23.48 2.02
C GLY A 184 6.59 23.29 0.52
N MET A 185 7.29 22.35 -0.13
CA MET A 185 7.01 21.93 -1.51
C MET A 185 5.64 21.28 -1.59
N ILE A 186 5.27 20.50 -0.59
CA ILE A 186 3.93 19.97 -0.34
C ILE A 186 3.48 20.35 1.05
N ASP A 187 2.17 20.40 1.27
CA ASP A 187 1.54 20.64 2.56
C ASP A 187 0.44 19.61 2.88
N THR A 188 0.11 18.75 1.92
CA THR A 188 -0.99 17.79 2.03
C THR A 188 -0.64 16.47 1.38
N ILE A 189 -1.02 15.37 2.02
CA ILE A 189 -0.77 14.01 1.53
C ILE A 189 -1.95 13.07 1.85
N ASN A 190 -2.15 12.08 0.99
CA ASN A 190 -2.89 10.87 1.34
C ASN A 190 -1.92 9.82 1.85
N SER A 191 -2.23 9.22 2.99
CA SER A 191 -1.38 8.21 3.60
C SER A 191 -2.13 7.37 4.64
N PRO A 192 -1.71 6.12 4.87
CA PRO A 192 -2.06 5.41 6.09
C PRO A 192 -1.46 6.08 7.33
N PRO A 193 -2.16 6.06 8.49
CA PRO A 193 -1.63 6.64 9.74
C PRO A 193 -0.27 6.08 10.14
N GLY A 194 -0.06 4.76 10.05
CA GLY A 194 1.22 4.15 10.40
C GLY A 194 2.44 4.70 9.66
N SER A 195 2.26 5.19 8.43
CA SER A 195 3.33 5.84 7.68
C SER A 195 3.71 7.20 8.25
N ILE A 196 2.74 7.94 8.81
CA ILE A 196 2.98 9.27 9.40
C ILE A 196 3.98 9.17 10.57
N GLU A 197 3.80 8.14 11.43
CA GLU A 197 4.71 7.84 12.53
C GLU A 197 6.05 7.29 12.02
N ALA A 198 6.01 6.26 11.16
CA ALA A 198 7.20 5.52 10.74
C ALA A 198 8.22 6.37 9.97
N TYR A 199 7.76 7.41 9.28
CA TYR A 199 8.60 8.36 8.54
C TYR A 199 8.73 9.72 9.23
N SER A 200 8.24 9.88 10.46
CA SER A 200 8.26 11.12 11.23
C SER A 200 7.56 12.31 10.55
N TRP A 201 6.63 12.06 9.62
CA TRP A 201 5.92 13.13 8.90
C TRP A 201 5.03 13.97 9.81
N TRP A 202 4.59 13.41 10.95
CA TRP A 202 3.85 14.14 11.99
C TRP A 202 4.61 15.29 12.65
N GLU A 203 5.91 15.45 12.35
CA GLU A 203 6.66 16.65 12.77
C GLU A 203 6.18 17.90 12.01
N TYR A 204 5.59 17.71 10.82
CA TYR A 204 5.08 18.79 9.97
C TYR A 204 3.56 18.74 9.82
N LEU A 205 2.95 17.56 9.85
CA LEU A 205 1.51 17.38 9.65
C LEU A 205 0.77 17.59 10.98
N ASN A 206 -0.23 18.46 10.99
CA ASN A 206 -0.99 18.83 12.19
C ASN A 206 -2.47 18.47 12.08
N TYR A 207 -2.96 18.19 10.88
CA TYR A 207 -4.37 17.97 10.59
C TYR A 207 -4.56 16.66 9.83
N ALA A 208 -5.65 15.95 10.15
CA ALA A 208 -6.05 14.73 9.48
C ALA A 208 -7.56 14.73 9.24
N GLN A 209 -8.02 14.09 8.15
CA GLN A 209 -9.42 14.02 7.80
C GLN A 209 -9.86 12.58 7.53
N LYS A 210 -10.94 12.14 8.20
CA LYS A 210 -11.76 10.97 7.86
C LYS A 210 -12.96 11.42 7.00
N PRO A 211 -13.53 10.57 6.14
CA PRO A 211 -13.39 9.11 6.09
C PRO A 211 -12.09 8.65 5.43
N TYR A 212 -11.80 7.35 5.59
CA TYR A 212 -10.82 6.65 4.79
C TYR A 212 -11.26 6.63 3.33
N GLN A 213 -10.29 6.78 2.41
CA GLN A 213 -10.55 6.84 0.97
C GLN A 213 -10.50 5.45 0.33
N TYR A 214 -9.49 4.65 0.68
CA TYR A 214 -9.28 3.28 0.23
C TYR A 214 -8.35 2.55 1.22
N PHE A 215 -8.16 1.24 1.02
CA PHE A 215 -7.28 0.40 1.82
C PHE A 215 -6.02 0.08 1.03
N ALA A 216 -4.87 0.59 1.47
CA ALA A 216 -3.61 0.35 0.78
C ALA A 216 -3.07 -1.04 1.10
N ASP A 217 -2.89 -1.83 0.05
CA ASP A 217 -2.31 -3.16 0.12
C ASP A 217 -0.83 -3.17 -0.22
N ALA A 218 -0.11 -4.04 0.45
CA ALA A 218 1.20 -4.47 0.01
C ALA A 218 1.33 -5.99 0.06
N TYR A 219 2.37 -6.48 -0.58
CA TYR A 219 2.62 -7.90 -0.78
C TYR A 219 4.11 -8.18 -0.74
N ILE A 220 4.50 -9.35 -0.25
CA ILE A 220 5.81 -9.90 -0.57
C ILE A 220 5.63 -10.76 -1.81
N MET A 221 6.33 -10.36 -2.87
CA MET A 221 6.39 -11.07 -4.14
C MET A 221 7.77 -11.71 -4.29
N ALA A 222 7.82 -12.89 -4.89
CA ALA A 222 9.06 -13.54 -5.28
C ALA A 222 9.22 -13.55 -6.80
N ASN A 223 10.45 -13.54 -7.31
CA ASN A 223 10.73 -13.96 -8.68
C ASN A 223 10.32 -15.43 -8.84
N LYS A 224 9.50 -15.72 -9.85
CA LYS A 224 8.91 -17.06 -10.03
C LYS A 224 9.96 -18.13 -10.33
N ASP A 225 10.93 -17.81 -11.19
CA ASP A 225 11.97 -18.78 -11.56
C ASP A 225 12.84 -19.14 -10.37
N TRP A 226 13.18 -18.14 -9.54
CA TRP A 226 13.88 -18.40 -8.29
C TRP A 226 13.05 -19.26 -7.34
N PHE A 227 11.77 -18.92 -7.12
CA PHE A 227 10.90 -19.67 -6.23
C PHE A 227 10.75 -21.14 -6.69
N ASP A 228 10.52 -21.36 -7.97
CA ASP A 228 10.37 -22.69 -8.55
C ASP A 228 11.67 -23.51 -8.50
N SER A 229 12.83 -22.86 -8.40
CA SER A 229 14.14 -23.51 -8.24
C SER A 229 14.40 -24.05 -6.83
N LEU A 230 13.62 -23.60 -5.83
CA LEU A 230 13.76 -24.07 -4.46
C LEU A 230 13.33 -25.55 -4.34
N PRO A 231 13.95 -26.34 -3.43
CA PRO A 231 13.41 -27.63 -3.01
C PRO A 231 11.95 -27.53 -2.56
N ALA A 232 11.14 -28.54 -2.85
CA ALA A 232 9.70 -28.52 -2.61
C ALA A 232 9.34 -28.22 -1.14
N ASP A 233 10.08 -28.78 -0.19
CA ASP A 233 9.88 -28.53 1.24
C ASP A 233 10.20 -27.08 1.65
N LEU A 234 11.12 -26.41 0.97
CA LEU A 234 11.39 -24.99 1.18
C LEU A 234 10.32 -24.10 0.51
N GLN A 235 9.77 -24.51 -0.64
CA GLN A 235 8.63 -23.82 -1.23
C GLN A 235 7.41 -23.86 -0.30
N GLU A 236 7.08 -25.03 0.26
CA GLU A 236 6.00 -25.20 1.23
C GLU A 236 6.23 -24.33 2.46
N LEU A 237 7.42 -24.36 3.04
CA LEU A 237 7.78 -23.55 4.20
C LEU A 237 7.61 -22.04 3.95
N VAL A 238 8.10 -21.54 2.80
CA VAL A 238 7.99 -20.12 2.43
C VAL A 238 6.52 -19.71 2.32
N MET A 239 5.67 -20.55 1.73
CA MET A 239 4.23 -20.27 1.59
C MET A 239 3.50 -20.34 2.94
N GLU A 240 3.84 -21.33 3.79
CA GLU A 240 3.25 -21.47 5.14
C GLU A 240 3.57 -20.25 6.00
N VAL A 241 4.86 -19.88 6.11
CA VAL A 241 5.28 -18.70 6.88
C VAL A 241 4.68 -17.43 6.29
N GLY A 242 4.60 -17.32 4.96
CA GLY A 242 3.95 -16.21 4.29
C GLY A 242 2.47 -16.06 4.66
N ALA A 243 1.74 -17.16 4.73
CA ALA A 243 0.34 -17.18 5.15
C ALA A 243 0.17 -16.75 6.63
N GLU A 244 0.95 -17.35 7.54
CA GLU A 244 0.91 -17.05 8.98
C GLU A 244 1.25 -15.58 9.29
N VAL A 245 2.34 -15.08 8.72
CA VAL A 245 2.76 -13.67 8.95
C VAL A 245 1.81 -12.71 8.26
N GLY A 246 1.24 -13.09 7.11
CA GLY A 246 0.22 -12.31 6.43
C GLY A 246 -1.07 -12.18 7.23
N GLU A 247 -1.48 -13.23 7.95
CA GLU A 247 -2.60 -13.18 8.89
C GLU A 247 -2.29 -12.28 10.08
N LEU A 248 -1.11 -12.41 10.70
CA LEU A 248 -0.65 -11.52 11.75
C LEU A 248 -0.68 -10.06 11.30
N ALA A 249 -0.16 -9.77 10.10
CA ALA A 249 -0.15 -8.42 9.53
C ALA A 249 -1.57 -7.86 9.35
N THR A 250 -2.50 -8.68 8.86
CA THR A 250 -3.90 -8.29 8.67
C THR A 250 -4.59 -7.96 10.00
N ASN A 251 -4.36 -8.78 11.02
CA ASN A 251 -5.00 -8.64 12.32
C ASN A 251 -4.47 -7.45 13.13
N THR A 252 -3.26 -6.97 12.83
CA THR A 252 -2.62 -5.89 13.61
C THR A 252 -2.66 -4.53 12.94
N ILE A 253 -2.87 -4.44 11.62
CA ILE A 253 -2.67 -3.19 10.88
C ILE A 253 -3.68 -2.09 11.25
N LEU A 254 -4.95 -2.44 11.50
CA LEU A 254 -5.99 -1.47 11.86
C LEU A 254 -5.73 -0.89 13.23
N ASP A 255 -5.43 -1.74 14.22
CA ASP A 255 -5.12 -1.32 15.60
C ASP A 255 -3.86 -0.46 15.64
N ALA A 256 -2.84 -0.80 14.86
CA ALA A 256 -1.64 0.02 14.71
C ALA A 256 -1.95 1.40 14.13
N GLY A 257 -2.85 1.48 13.15
CA GLY A 257 -3.32 2.73 12.56
C GLY A 257 -4.05 3.61 13.58
N GLU A 258 -5.01 3.07 14.32
CA GLU A 258 -5.75 3.81 15.36
C GLU A 258 -4.84 4.22 16.53
N SER A 259 -3.88 3.37 16.92
CA SER A 259 -2.86 3.73 17.91
C SER A 259 -2.01 4.92 17.45
N THR A 260 -1.63 4.97 16.17
CA THR A 260 -0.92 6.12 15.61
C THR A 260 -1.77 7.39 15.63
N LEU A 261 -3.08 7.31 15.30
CA LEU A 261 -3.97 8.47 15.38
C LEU A 261 -4.14 8.98 16.82
N THR A 262 -4.19 8.08 17.80
CA THR A 262 -4.20 8.45 19.22
C THR A 262 -2.95 9.25 19.59
N LYS A 263 -1.76 8.74 19.26
CA LYS A 263 -0.48 9.45 19.46
C LYS A 263 -0.42 10.79 18.70
N PHE A 264 -0.99 10.82 17.49
CA PHE A 264 -1.06 12.05 16.68
C PHE A 264 -1.86 13.14 17.42
N VAL A 265 -3.00 12.80 18.01
CA VAL A 265 -3.82 13.71 18.83
C VAL A 265 -3.08 14.12 20.13
N GLU A 266 -2.43 13.19 20.83
CA GLU A 266 -1.62 13.46 22.03
C GLU A 266 -0.48 14.46 21.77
N ARG A 267 0.02 14.51 20.53
CA ARG A 267 1.05 15.47 20.08
C ARG A 267 0.46 16.82 19.65
N GLY A 268 -0.84 17.02 19.79
CA GLY A 268 -1.56 18.24 19.40
C GLY A 268 -2.13 18.23 17.97
N GLY A 269 -2.09 17.10 17.29
CA GLY A 269 -2.73 16.93 15.99
C GLY A 269 -4.27 16.92 16.10
N ILE A 270 -4.93 17.36 15.06
CA ILE A 270 -6.41 17.41 14.98
C ILE A 270 -6.88 16.40 13.94
N VAL A 271 -7.79 15.50 14.35
CA VAL A 271 -8.45 14.54 13.45
C VAL A 271 -9.90 14.98 13.26
N THR A 272 -10.24 15.46 12.08
CA THR A 272 -11.59 15.87 11.72
C THR A 272 -12.33 14.73 11.04
N THR A 273 -13.50 14.36 11.55
CA THR A 273 -14.40 13.43 10.87
C THR A 273 -15.51 14.23 10.19
N LEU A 274 -15.59 14.16 8.87
CA LEU A 274 -16.63 14.82 8.12
C LEU A 274 -18.01 14.25 8.50
N SER A 275 -18.96 15.12 8.72
CA SER A 275 -20.35 14.76 9.05
C SER A 275 -21.35 15.72 8.42
N GLY A 276 -22.64 15.37 8.43
CA GLY A 276 -23.71 16.24 7.94
C GLY A 276 -23.47 16.76 6.54
N ALA A 277 -23.59 18.07 6.34
CA ALA A 277 -23.48 18.70 5.02
C ALA A 277 -22.08 18.56 4.38
N GLU A 278 -21.01 18.58 5.18
CA GLU A 278 -19.64 18.45 4.66
C GLU A 278 -19.35 17.03 4.16
N LYS A 279 -19.84 16.00 4.88
CA LYS A 279 -19.77 14.62 4.39
C LYS A 279 -20.56 14.46 3.09
N ALA A 280 -21.77 15.02 3.01
CA ALA A 280 -22.59 14.96 1.80
C ALA A 280 -21.91 15.65 0.59
N LYS A 281 -21.26 16.81 0.80
CA LYS A 281 -20.48 17.47 -0.25
C LYS A 281 -19.28 16.61 -0.70
N PHE A 282 -18.59 15.99 0.25
CA PHE A 282 -17.46 15.10 -0.06
C PHE A 282 -17.94 13.91 -0.90
N ASP A 283 -19.01 13.23 -0.48
CA ASP A 283 -19.56 12.07 -1.21
C ASP A 283 -20.06 12.46 -2.61
N ALA A 284 -20.74 13.60 -2.74
CA ALA A 284 -21.15 14.14 -4.04
C ALA A 284 -19.94 14.42 -4.95
N MET A 285 -18.88 15.04 -4.41
CA MET A 285 -17.64 15.29 -5.16
C MET A 285 -17.01 13.98 -5.65
N MET A 286 -16.94 12.95 -4.79
CA MET A 286 -16.43 11.64 -5.18
C MET A 286 -17.28 11.03 -6.30
N THR A 287 -18.61 11.00 -6.15
CA THR A 287 -19.53 10.36 -7.09
C THR A 287 -19.63 11.11 -8.43
N GLU A 288 -19.69 12.44 -8.39
CA GLU A 288 -19.98 13.26 -9.57
C GLU A 288 -18.75 13.65 -10.38
N LYS A 289 -17.56 13.75 -9.73
CA LYS A 289 -16.34 14.22 -10.39
C LYS A 289 -15.21 13.19 -10.36
N VAL A 290 -14.92 12.60 -9.20
CA VAL A 290 -13.74 11.71 -9.07
C VAL A 290 -13.97 10.36 -9.74
N MET A 291 -15.05 9.69 -9.41
CA MET A 291 -15.36 8.37 -9.97
C MET A 291 -15.48 8.38 -11.49
N PRO A 292 -16.20 9.31 -12.14
CA PRO A 292 -16.23 9.39 -13.61
C PRO A 292 -14.85 9.64 -14.24
N ALA A 293 -14.00 10.45 -13.60
CA ALA A 293 -12.64 10.73 -14.08
C ALA A 293 -11.69 9.51 -13.94
N MET A 294 -12.06 8.51 -13.15
CA MET A 294 -11.33 7.24 -13.04
C MET A 294 -11.81 6.14 -14.01
N ALA A 295 -12.89 6.38 -14.77
CA ALA A 295 -13.57 5.35 -15.58
C ALA A 295 -12.65 4.61 -16.56
N ASP A 296 -11.62 5.28 -17.11
CA ASP A 296 -10.65 4.68 -18.04
C ASP A 296 -9.49 3.95 -17.35
N MET A 297 -9.40 4.01 -16.01
CA MET A 297 -8.30 3.42 -15.26
C MET A 297 -8.45 1.91 -15.04
N PHE A 298 -9.62 1.35 -15.30
CA PHE A 298 -9.95 -0.08 -15.23
C PHE A 298 -11.12 -0.39 -16.17
N ASP A 299 -11.38 -1.68 -16.41
CA ASP A 299 -12.50 -2.10 -17.24
C ASP A 299 -13.80 -2.04 -16.43
N LYS A 300 -14.91 -1.66 -17.08
CA LYS A 300 -16.20 -1.43 -16.42
C LYS A 300 -16.75 -2.66 -15.71
N ASP A 301 -16.59 -3.84 -16.33
CA ASP A 301 -17.02 -5.11 -15.76
C ASP A 301 -16.21 -5.52 -14.52
N VAL A 302 -14.96 -5.09 -14.41
CA VAL A 302 -14.17 -5.26 -13.18
C VAL A 302 -14.74 -4.42 -12.04
N LEU A 303 -15.13 -3.16 -12.31
CA LEU A 303 -15.78 -2.32 -11.29
C LEU A 303 -17.10 -2.94 -10.82
N LEU A 304 -17.98 -3.35 -11.78
CA LEU A 304 -19.25 -3.99 -11.46
C LEU A 304 -19.07 -5.28 -10.64
N ALA A 305 -18.03 -6.07 -10.94
CA ALA A 305 -17.70 -7.25 -10.16
C ALA A 305 -17.22 -6.90 -8.75
N ALA A 306 -16.45 -5.81 -8.60
CA ALA A 306 -15.95 -5.36 -7.30
C ALA A 306 -17.06 -4.77 -6.41
N GLU A 307 -18.03 -4.05 -7.00
CA GLU A 307 -19.21 -3.53 -6.30
C GLU A 307 -20.05 -4.63 -5.62
N ALA A 308 -20.00 -5.86 -6.14
CA ALA A 308 -20.69 -7.00 -5.52
C ALA A 308 -20.04 -7.48 -4.20
N TYR A 309 -18.83 -7.01 -3.90
CA TYR A 309 -18.07 -7.30 -2.67
C TYR A 309 -17.99 -6.09 -1.73
N ALA A 310 -18.53 -4.93 -2.14
CA ALA A 310 -18.46 -3.65 -1.43
C ALA A 310 -19.42 -3.54 -0.21
#